data_244fdeeb7ccef1a791a03a971e292a0c
#
_entry.id   244fdeeb7ccef1a791a03a971e292a0c
#
_cell.length_a   1.000
_cell.length_b   1.000
_cell.length_c   1.000
_cell.angle_alpha   90.00
_cell.angle_beta   90.00
_cell.angle_gamma   90.00
#
_symmetry.space_group_name_H-M   'P 1'
#
loop_
_entity.id
_entity.type
_entity.pdbx_description
1 polymer ?
#
loop_
_entity_poly.entity_id
_entity_poly.type
_entity_poly.pdbx_seq_one_letter_code
_entity_poly.pdbx_strand_id
1 'polypeptide(L)'
;MKTRNIIFFLIGLFAMTSCEDMFEPAEENTRQLDVMVQETDYVHGLLIYAYNRLPYIRTTQTDVATDDAVTNVESDTYKKMALGTWTSDNNPMTQWDACKDGIQYANLFLKYVNDVNWAQSAKSKQQMFIDRLRGEALGLRAIFYYHLLLAHGGYADDKNLYGVPLLTEPEDGSNNYNQPRASFADCVKQIFADCDSAAALLPDQYKDIDDIENITKNKKKYVDLGVQLSGYNLVFGNMAKNLVSGKVAQAVKAQTALLAASPAYSSQSGVSAEDAAKICAEVLKGVEFDMKGNIWYKDETGLSSSTSFMPEILWRADWDKANSEQESDNFPPSQNGQGKINPTQNLVDAFPMANGYPITDSRSGFDKNDPYTGRDPRLAQDIVYDGSVFKGAIIITGTYGAADNKDNINNSGSAHTLTGYYLKKLLREDAGPSAKSSSPAQQPHIFPRIRYTELFLAYAEAANEAWGPKGDKAGLGLSAYDVIKLIRERGGIGTNEKGEYVGDPYLDECANDQNGTKMRDLIRNERRIELCFENKRFWDIRRWQLPINESVKGVQIDKIDETKEAEPGNLRYTLLDVEPRQYESYQNYGPIPNSEVLLWSELKQNKGW
;
A
#
# COMPACT_ATOMS: atom_id res chain seq x y z
N MET A 1 -6.82 -28.55 -88.78
CA MET A 1 -6.30 -29.02 -87.46
C MET A 1 -5.30 -28.08 -86.78
N LYS A 2 -5.06 -26.84 -87.22
CA LYS A 2 -4.08 -25.92 -86.61
C LYS A 2 -4.68 -24.80 -85.78
N THR A 3 -5.94 -24.49 -85.90
CA THR A 3 -6.63 -23.41 -85.21
C THR A 3 -7.23 -23.83 -83.86
N ARG A 4 -7.45 -25.12 -83.63
CA ARG A 4 -8.07 -25.63 -82.36
C ARG A 4 -7.09 -25.76 -81.20
N ASN A 5 -5.78 -25.88 -81.50
CA ASN A 5 -4.73 -25.98 -80.51
C ASN A 5 -4.26 -24.61 -79.98
N ILE A 6 -4.48 -23.53 -80.74
CA ILE A 6 -4.14 -22.16 -80.29
C ILE A 6 -5.16 -21.62 -79.27
N ILE A 7 -6.44 -21.99 -79.39
CA ILE A 7 -7.50 -21.58 -78.44
C ILE A 7 -7.30 -22.30 -77.09
N PHE A 8 -6.83 -23.56 -77.07
CA PHE A 8 -6.53 -24.20 -75.79
C PHE A 8 -5.28 -23.65 -75.08
N PHE A 9 -4.31 -23.14 -75.84
CA PHE A 9 -3.11 -22.52 -75.27
C PHE A 9 -3.38 -21.09 -74.69
N LEU A 10 -4.30 -20.36 -75.30
CA LEU A 10 -4.74 -19.01 -74.82
C LEU A 10 -5.68 -19.14 -73.64
N ILE A 11 -6.49 -20.18 -73.49
CA ILE A 11 -7.33 -20.43 -72.30
C ILE A 11 -6.45 -20.90 -71.12
N GLY A 12 -5.35 -21.64 -71.39
CA GLY A 12 -4.39 -22.07 -70.39
C GLY A 12 -3.54 -20.92 -69.82
N LEU A 13 -3.30 -19.84 -70.60
CA LEU A 13 -2.54 -18.68 -70.12
C LEU A 13 -3.41 -17.70 -69.30
N PHE A 14 -4.73 -17.64 -69.45
CA PHE A 14 -5.64 -16.83 -68.65
C PHE A 14 -6.02 -17.48 -67.32
N ALA A 15 -5.76 -18.79 -67.16
CA ALA A 15 -6.01 -19.51 -65.93
C ALA A 15 -4.85 -19.45 -64.91
N MET A 16 -3.70 -18.82 -65.26
CA MET A 16 -2.56 -18.67 -64.32
C MET A 16 -2.41 -17.28 -63.72
N THR A 17 -3.31 -16.35 -63.99
CA THR A 17 -3.25 -15.00 -63.40
C THR A 17 -4.35 -14.71 -62.38
N SER A 18 -5.04 -15.72 -61.89
CA SER A 18 -6.16 -15.52 -60.96
C SER A 18 -6.12 -16.52 -59.80
N CYS A 19 -5.06 -16.54 -59.02
CA CYS A 19 -5.05 -17.27 -57.76
C CYS A 19 -3.93 -16.82 -56.79
N GLU A 20 -3.59 -15.54 -56.76
CA GLU A 20 -2.79 -15.04 -55.60
C GLU A 20 -3.67 -14.70 -54.40
N ASP A 21 -4.93 -14.28 -54.62
CA ASP A 21 -5.85 -13.91 -53.53
C ASP A 21 -6.64 -15.09 -52.94
N MET A 22 -6.54 -16.32 -53.46
CA MET A 22 -7.37 -17.45 -53.00
C MET A 22 -6.72 -18.30 -51.92
N PHE A 23 -5.50 -17.99 -51.50
CA PHE A 23 -4.77 -18.65 -50.42
C PHE A 23 -4.37 -17.73 -49.28
N GLU A 24 -4.71 -16.46 -49.35
CA GLU A 24 -4.69 -15.64 -48.14
C GLU A 24 -5.89 -16.07 -47.28
N PRO A 25 -5.67 -16.55 -46.05
CA PRO A 25 -6.78 -16.81 -45.15
C PRO A 25 -7.55 -15.48 -45.01
N ALA A 26 -8.85 -15.52 -45.28
CA ALA A 26 -9.69 -14.35 -45.06
C ALA A 26 -9.45 -13.84 -43.64
N GLU A 27 -8.90 -12.66 -43.50
CA GLU A 27 -8.74 -11.96 -42.20
C GLU A 27 -10.11 -11.54 -41.64
N GLU A 28 -11.13 -12.40 -41.79
CA GLU A 28 -12.52 -12.07 -41.39
C GLU A 28 -12.70 -11.83 -39.90
N ASN A 29 -11.68 -12.08 -39.04
CA ASN A 29 -11.74 -11.90 -37.62
C ASN A 29 -10.58 -11.08 -37.03
N THR A 30 -9.67 -10.53 -37.82
CA THR A 30 -8.61 -9.63 -37.35
C THR A 30 -8.95 -8.18 -37.71
N ARG A 31 -9.28 -7.39 -36.69
CA ARG A 31 -9.39 -5.93 -36.86
C ARG A 31 -7.99 -5.35 -37.03
N GLN A 32 -7.80 -4.48 -38.01
CA GLN A 32 -6.53 -3.79 -38.20
C GLN A 32 -6.27 -2.82 -37.03
N LEU A 33 -5.05 -2.76 -36.57
CA LEU A 33 -4.67 -1.97 -35.38
C LEU A 33 -4.99 -0.48 -35.56
N ASP A 34 -4.77 0.07 -36.75
CA ASP A 34 -5.06 1.46 -37.10
C ASP A 34 -6.54 1.83 -36.96
N VAL A 35 -7.45 0.86 -37.15
CA VAL A 35 -8.89 1.04 -36.91
C VAL A 35 -9.20 0.91 -35.42
N MET A 36 -8.61 -0.10 -34.76
CA MET A 36 -8.85 -0.37 -33.32
C MET A 36 -8.43 0.82 -32.44
N VAL A 37 -7.30 1.45 -32.73
CA VAL A 37 -6.78 2.60 -31.94
C VAL A 37 -7.60 3.88 -32.09
N GLN A 38 -8.60 3.92 -32.98
CA GLN A 38 -9.58 4.98 -33.08
C GLN A 38 -10.87 4.67 -32.31
N GLU A 39 -11.06 3.42 -31.87
CA GLU A 39 -12.24 3.00 -31.11
C GLU A 39 -12.09 3.36 -29.63
N THR A 40 -13.07 4.11 -29.10
CA THR A 40 -13.12 4.53 -27.69
C THR A 40 -12.98 3.36 -26.73
N ASP A 41 -13.71 2.27 -26.96
CA ASP A 41 -13.73 1.11 -26.05
C ASP A 41 -12.40 0.38 -26.03
N TYR A 42 -11.72 0.25 -27.17
CA TYR A 42 -10.41 -0.37 -27.24
C TYR A 42 -9.34 0.44 -26.46
N VAL A 43 -9.24 1.73 -26.79
CA VAL A 43 -8.22 2.58 -26.16
C VAL A 43 -8.52 2.80 -24.68
N HIS A 44 -9.78 2.97 -24.29
CA HIS A 44 -10.16 3.01 -22.87
C HIS A 44 -9.85 1.69 -22.15
N GLY A 45 -10.03 0.56 -22.86
CA GLY A 45 -9.65 -0.78 -22.36
C GLY A 45 -8.19 -0.86 -21.95
N LEU A 46 -7.26 -0.22 -22.67
CA LEU A 46 -5.84 -0.17 -22.29
C LEU A 46 -5.64 0.49 -20.92
N LEU A 47 -6.33 1.58 -20.65
CA LEU A 47 -6.27 2.26 -19.35
C LEU A 47 -6.86 1.39 -18.23
N ILE A 48 -7.97 0.70 -18.50
CA ILE A 48 -8.59 -0.24 -17.54
C ILE A 48 -7.64 -1.40 -17.25
N TYR A 49 -6.93 -1.95 -18.25
CA TYR A 49 -5.91 -2.96 -18.04
C TYR A 49 -4.77 -2.46 -17.15
N ALA A 50 -4.34 -1.21 -17.31
CA ALA A 50 -3.37 -0.62 -16.38
C ALA A 50 -3.92 -0.55 -14.95
N TYR A 51 -5.16 -0.10 -14.73
CA TYR A 51 -5.78 -0.12 -13.39
C TYR A 51 -5.84 -1.52 -12.78
N ASN A 52 -6.07 -2.57 -13.57
CA ASN A 52 -6.12 -3.95 -13.10
C ASN A 52 -4.73 -4.51 -12.68
N ARG A 53 -3.64 -3.81 -13.04
CA ARG A 53 -2.26 -4.16 -12.64
C ARG A 53 -1.80 -3.45 -11.38
N LEU A 54 -2.63 -2.64 -10.73
CA LEU A 54 -2.25 -1.90 -9.53
C LEU A 54 -1.73 -2.86 -8.43
N PRO A 55 -0.51 -2.62 -7.91
CA PRO A 55 0.21 -3.56 -7.05
C PRO A 55 -0.13 -3.42 -5.56
N TYR A 56 -1.39 -3.14 -5.24
CA TYR A 56 -1.85 -3.00 -3.85
C TYR A 56 -2.42 -4.32 -3.34
N ILE A 57 -1.85 -4.81 -2.23
CA ILE A 57 -2.28 -6.03 -1.55
C ILE A 57 -3.48 -5.71 -0.66
N ARG A 58 -4.53 -6.54 -0.75
CA ARG A 58 -5.78 -6.35 0.01
C ARG A 58 -5.76 -6.96 1.41
N THR A 59 -4.80 -7.82 1.71
CA THR A 59 -4.70 -8.58 2.96
C THR A 59 -3.46 -8.17 3.76
N THR A 60 -3.43 -8.47 5.06
CA THR A 60 -2.34 -8.14 5.99
C THR A 60 -1.15 -9.11 5.91
N GLN A 61 -0.86 -9.67 4.75
CA GLN A 61 0.06 -10.81 4.62
C GLN A 61 1.53 -10.48 4.78
N THR A 62 1.98 -9.28 4.35
CA THR A 62 3.42 -8.97 4.34
C THR A 62 4.00 -8.77 5.74
N ASP A 63 3.17 -8.49 6.73
CA ASP A 63 3.61 -8.34 8.12
C ASP A 63 4.16 -9.66 8.70
N VAL A 64 3.75 -10.82 8.17
CA VAL A 64 4.31 -12.14 8.50
C VAL A 64 5.81 -12.25 8.16
N ALA A 65 6.27 -11.48 7.17
CA ALA A 65 7.69 -11.41 6.80
C ALA A 65 8.49 -10.40 7.63
N THR A 66 7.95 -9.92 8.77
CA THR A 66 8.54 -8.88 9.62
C THR A 66 8.64 -9.32 11.08
N ASP A 67 9.03 -8.40 11.95
CA ASP A 67 9.04 -8.57 13.39
C ASP A 67 7.66 -8.37 14.05
N ASP A 68 6.61 -8.02 13.28
CA ASP A 68 5.29 -7.68 13.80
C ASP A 68 4.30 -8.85 13.86
N ALA A 69 4.45 -9.84 12.97
CA ALA A 69 3.52 -10.98 12.95
C ALA A 69 4.17 -12.30 12.52
N VAL A 70 3.51 -13.39 12.88
CA VAL A 70 3.72 -14.75 12.32
C VAL A 70 2.38 -15.30 11.83
N THR A 71 2.40 -16.45 11.16
CA THR A 71 1.19 -17.15 10.76
C THR A 71 1.24 -18.63 11.15
N ASN A 72 0.10 -19.19 11.52
CA ASN A 72 -0.07 -20.63 11.77
C ASN A 72 -0.23 -21.44 10.46
N VAL A 73 -0.19 -20.79 9.29
CA VAL A 73 -0.28 -21.44 7.97
C VAL A 73 1.12 -21.83 7.49
N GLU A 74 1.47 -23.11 7.60
CA GLU A 74 2.81 -23.62 7.24
C GLU A 74 3.17 -23.43 5.76
N SER A 75 2.18 -23.43 4.87
CA SER A 75 2.39 -23.23 3.43
C SER A 75 2.54 -21.78 3.01
N ASP A 76 2.37 -20.81 3.92
CA ASP A 76 2.40 -19.39 3.61
C ASP A 76 3.75 -18.97 3.01
N THR A 77 3.70 -18.18 1.93
CA THR A 77 4.90 -17.80 1.18
C THR A 77 5.73 -16.74 1.89
N TYR A 78 5.09 -15.83 2.64
CA TYR A 78 5.78 -14.81 3.43
C TYR A 78 6.45 -15.42 4.67
N LYS A 79 5.81 -16.41 5.31
CA LYS A 79 6.43 -17.22 6.36
C LYS A 79 7.68 -17.93 5.85
N LYS A 80 7.58 -18.64 4.73
CA LYS A 80 8.72 -19.32 4.11
C LYS A 80 9.83 -18.35 3.75
N MET A 81 9.48 -17.18 3.20
CA MET A 81 10.42 -16.10 2.91
C MET A 81 11.17 -15.66 4.18
N ALA A 82 10.46 -15.41 5.27
CA ALA A 82 11.03 -15.03 6.56
C ALA A 82 11.98 -16.10 7.15
N LEU A 83 11.75 -17.37 6.80
CA LEU A 83 12.56 -18.53 7.21
C LEU A 83 13.71 -18.85 6.23
N GLY A 84 14.05 -17.95 5.29
CA GLY A 84 15.24 -18.07 4.45
C GLY A 84 15.02 -18.61 3.04
N THR A 85 13.77 -18.72 2.56
CA THR A 85 13.52 -19.14 1.16
C THR A 85 13.46 -17.99 0.17
N TRP A 86 13.79 -16.76 0.58
CA TRP A 86 13.77 -15.60 -0.29
C TRP A 86 14.99 -15.59 -1.22
N THR A 87 14.74 -15.74 -2.50
CA THR A 87 15.74 -15.75 -3.57
C THR A 87 15.24 -14.94 -4.76
N SER A 88 16.11 -14.70 -5.74
CA SER A 88 15.72 -14.03 -6.99
C SER A 88 14.75 -14.86 -7.87
N ASP A 89 14.66 -16.18 -7.63
CA ASP A 89 13.70 -17.08 -8.29
C ASP A 89 12.40 -17.25 -7.48
N ASN A 90 12.44 -16.98 -6.18
CA ASN A 90 11.31 -17.12 -5.27
C ASN A 90 11.15 -15.84 -4.43
N ASN A 91 10.51 -14.84 -5.02
CA ASN A 91 10.30 -13.53 -4.41
C ASN A 91 8.81 -13.20 -4.27
N PRO A 92 8.17 -13.48 -3.12
CA PRO A 92 6.77 -13.11 -2.87
C PRO A 92 6.51 -11.60 -2.90
N MET A 93 7.55 -10.79 -2.74
CA MET A 93 7.48 -9.32 -2.75
C MET A 93 7.73 -8.72 -4.14
N THR A 94 7.84 -9.53 -5.20
CA THR A 94 8.07 -9.01 -6.55
C THR A 94 6.90 -8.17 -7.03
N GLN A 95 7.23 -7.07 -7.70
CA GLN A 95 6.28 -6.19 -8.37
C GLN A 95 6.58 -6.10 -9.88
N TRP A 96 7.52 -6.92 -10.36
CA TRP A 96 8.12 -6.77 -11.67
C TRP A 96 7.11 -6.88 -12.80
N ASP A 97 6.48 -8.04 -12.94
CA ASP A 97 5.61 -8.32 -14.09
C ASP A 97 4.37 -7.42 -14.10
N ALA A 98 3.67 -7.35 -12.97
CA ALA A 98 2.46 -6.54 -12.88
C ALA A 98 2.72 -5.05 -13.18
N CYS A 99 3.82 -4.50 -12.66
CA CYS A 99 4.16 -3.10 -12.90
C CYS A 99 4.67 -2.86 -14.32
N LYS A 100 5.48 -3.75 -14.90
CA LYS A 100 5.91 -3.63 -16.30
C LYS A 100 4.72 -3.70 -17.26
N ASP A 101 3.82 -4.66 -17.08
CA ASP A 101 2.57 -4.72 -17.83
C ASP A 101 1.77 -3.42 -17.72
N GLY A 102 1.61 -2.91 -16.49
CA GLY A 102 0.89 -1.67 -16.24
C GLY A 102 1.53 -0.46 -16.93
N ILE A 103 2.86 -0.37 -16.95
CA ILE A 103 3.62 0.67 -17.67
C ILE A 103 3.39 0.54 -19.18
N GLN A 104 3.45 -0.67 -19.72
CA GLN A 104 3.20 -0.92 -21.14
C GLN A 104 1.79 -0.49 -21.56
N TYR A 105 0.77 -0.86 -20.79
CA TYR A 105 -0.60 -0.41 -21.06
C TYR A 105 -0.77 1.10 -20.93
N ALA A 106 -0.14 1.73 -19.93
CA ALA A 106 -0.16 3.18 -19.80
C ALA A 106 0.53 3.89 -20.98
N ASN A 107 1.66 3.38 -21.44
CA ASN A 107 2.38 3.91 -22.61
C ASN A 107 1.57 3.76 -23.90
N LEU A 108 0.97 2.59 -24.13
CA LEU A 108 0.08 2.36 -25.27
C LEU A 108 -1.12 3.33 -25.24
N PHE A 109 -1.73 3.50 -24.08
CA PHE A 109 -2.81 4.46 -23.91
C PHE A 109 -2.36 5.90 -24.23
N LEU A 110 -1.22 6.33 -23.69
CA LEU A 110 -0.67 7.67 -23.90
C LEU A 110 -0.34 7.94 -25.37
N LYS A 111 0.04 6.91 -26.13
CA LYS A 111 0.31 6.99 -27.57
C LYS A 111 -0.97 7.34 -28.35
N TYR A 112 -2.11 6.74 -27.98
CA TYR A 112 -3.33 6.82 -28.79
C TYR A 112 -4.43 7.72 -28.23
N VAL A 113 -4.33 8.21 -27.00
CA VAL A 113 -5.40 8.99 -26.32
C VAL A 113 -5.88 10.21 -27.10
N ASN A 114 -5.00 10.83 -27.90
CA ASN A 114 -5.34 12.02 -28.69
C ASN A 114 -6.07 11.69 -30.01
N ASP A 115 -5.95 10.48 -30.52
CA ASP A 115 -6.48 10.05 -31.82
C ASP A 115 -7.94 9.56 -31.71
N VAL A 116 -8.41 9.37 -30.48
CA VAL A 116 -9.77 8.89 -30.20
C VAL A 116 -10.77 10.03 -30.08
N ASN A 117 -11.93 9.85 -30.65
CA ASN A 117 -13.05 10.78 -30.49
C ASN A 117 -13.88 10.41 -29.24
N TRP A 118 -13.49 10.95 -28.07
CA TRP A 118 -14.14 10.70 -26.78
C TRP A 118 -15.52 11.36 -26.64
N ALA A 119 -15.82 12.38 -27.45
CA ALA A 119 -17.10 13.12 -27.37
C ALA A 119 -17.48 13.76 -28.72
N GLN A 120 -18.31 13.07 -29.47
CA GLN A 120 -18.62 13.36 -30.91
C GLN A 120 -18.96 14.80 -31.29
N SER A 121 -19.44 15.66 -30.42
CA SER A 121 -19.92 16.99 -30.81
C SER A 121 -19.55 18.13 -29.87
N ALA A 122 -18.89 17.88 -28.77
CA ALA A 122 -18.59 18.88 -27.73
C ALA A 122 -17.07 19.02 -27.50
N LYS A 123 -16.46 20.04 -28.12
CA LYS A 123 -15.00 20.29 -28.04
C LYS A 123 -14.46 20.35 -26.61
N SER A 124 -15.18 20.99 -25.69
CA SER A 124 -14.81 21.08 -24.29
C SER A 124 -14.81 19.68 -23.63
N LYS A 125 -15.82 18.87 -23.92
CA LYS A 125 -15.93 17.50 -23.38
C LYS A 125 -14.83 16.59 -23.91
N GLN A 126 -14.55 16.66 -25.23
CA GLN A 126 -13.43 15.94 -25.85
C GLN A 126 -12.10 16.26 -25.14
N GLN A 127 -11.83 17.56 -24.94
CA GLN A 127 -10.58 17.97 -24.30
C GLN A 127 -10.51 17.56 -22.82
N MET A 128 -11.62 17.65 -22.09
CA MET A 128 -11.69 17.23 -20.70
C MET A 128 -11.46 15.72 -20.55
N PHE A 129 -12.00 14.88 -21.45
CA PHE A 129 -11.72 13.44 -21.46
C PHE A 129 -10.24 13.17 -21.76
N ILE A 130 -9.65 13.82 -22.77
CA ILE A 130 -8.22 13.68 -23.06
C ILE A 130 -7.37 14.05 -21.85
N ASP A 131 -7.62 15.21 -21.23
CA ASP A 131 -6.86 15.69 -20.08
C ASP A 131 -7.01 14.72 -18.88
N ARG A 132 -8.23 14.27 -18.59
CA ARG A 132 -8.49 13.34 -17.49
C ARG A 132 -7.78 12.00 -17.71
N LEU A 133 -8.07 11.34 -18.82
CA LEU A 133 -7.57 9.99 -19.08
C LEU A 133 -6.05 9.97 -19.25
N ARG A 134 -5.46 11.03 -19.85
CA ARG A 134 -4.02 11.23 -19.92
C ARG A 134 -3.40 11.42 -18.53
N GLY A 135 -4.02 12.24 -17.68
CA GLY A 135 -3.58 12.46 -16.31
C GLY A 135 -3.63 11.17 -15.48
N GLU A 136 -4.69 10.36 -15.64
CA GLU A 136 -4.80 9.06 -15.00
C GLU A 136 -3.68 8.10 -15.45
N ALA A 137 -3.40 8.02 -16.75
CA ALA A 137 -2.35 7.14 -17.29
C ALA A 137 -0.95 7.53 -16.78
N LEU A 138 -0.63 8.84 -16.74
CA LEU A 138 0.63 9.34 -16.17
C LEU A 138 0.73 9.03 -14.67
N GLY A 139 -0.33 9.25 -13.90
CA GLY A 139 -0.38 8.91 -12.48
C GLY A 139 -0.22 7.40 -12.23
N LEU A 140 -0.84 6.55 -13.04
CA LEU A 140 -0.66 5.10 -12.97
C LEU A 140 0.78 4.69 -13.28
N ARG A 141 1.40 5.27 -14.31
CA ARG A 141 2.81 4.99 -14.65
C ARG A 141 3.74 5.39 -13.51
N ALA A 142 3.51 6.52 -12.87
CA ALA A 142 4.24 6.94 -11.68
C ALA A 142 4.08 5.94 -10.52
N ILE A 143 2.87 5.43 -10.26
CA ILE A 143 2.60 4.42 -9.24
C ILE A 143 3.37 3.13 -9.53
N PHE A 144 3.36 2.65 -10.77
CA PHE A 144 4.09 1.44 -11.13
C PHE A 144 5.61 1.60 -10.95
N TYR A 145 6.18 2.72 -11.38
CA TYR A 145 7.59 2.99 -11.16
C TYR A 145 7.95 3.14 -9.68
N TYR A 146 7.09 3.76 -8.86
CA TYR A 146 7.29 3.81 -7.41
C TYR A 146 7.37 2.41 -6.80
N HIS A 147 6.43 1.52 -7.14
CA HIS A 147 6.42 0.15 -6.62
C HIS A 147 7.59 -0.68 -7.14
N LEU A 148 8.03 -0.48 -8.38
CA LEU A 148 9.25 -1.10 -8.90
C LEU A 148 10.50 -0.63 -8.15
N LEU A 149 10.63 0.67 -7.87
CA LEU A 149 11.74 1.18 -7.06
C LEU A 149 11.73 0.61 -5.64
N LEU A 150 10.56 0.58 -5.01
CA LEU A 150 10.38 0.06 -3.66
C LEU A 150 10.80 -1.42 -3.56
N ALA A 151 10.43 -2.23 -4.57
CA ALA A 151 10.65 -3.68 -4.55
C ALA A 151 12.01 -4.11 -5.13
N HIS A 152 12.57 -3.36 -6.08
CA HIS A 152 13.71 -3.79 -6.90
C HIS A 152 14.86 -2.78 -6.99
N GLY A 153 14.66 -1.54 -6.51
CA GLY A 153 15.75 -0.55 -6.45
C GLY A 153 16.85 -0.99 -5.48
N GLY A 154 18.12 -0.85 -5.86
CA GLY A 154 19.22 -1.25 -5.00
C GLY A 154 20.60 -1.10 -5.61
N TYR A 155 21.61 -1.38 -4.80
CA TYR A 155 23.01 -1.30 -5.21
C TYR A 155 23.44 -2.56 -5.96
N ALA A 156 24.12 -2.39 -7.09
CA ALA A 156 24.82 -3.47 -7.76
C ALA A 156 26.26 -3.62 -7.23
N ASP A 157 27.01 -4.60 -7.76
CA ASP A 157 28.42 -4.86 -7.35
C ASP A 157 29.37 -3.68 -7.62
N ASP A 158 29.04 -2.82 -8.59
CA ASP A 158 29.79 -1.62 -8.91
C ASP A 158 29.53 -0.45 -7.93
N LYS A 159 28.75 -0.69 -6.87
CA LYS A 159 28.36 0.28 -5.82
C LYS A 159 27.50 1.45 -6.30
N ASN A 160 26.97 1.38 -7.52
CA ASN A 160 25.99 2.34 -7.99
C ASN A 160 24.60 1.92 -7.56
N LEU A 161 23.79 2.93 -7.19
CA LEU A 161 22.39 2.74 -6.85
C LEU A 161 21.56 2.81 -8.12
N TYR A 162 20.96 1.66 -8.48
CA TYR A 162 20.11 1.53 -9.65
C TYR A 162 18.64 1.45 -9.27
N GLY A 163 17.80 2.03 -10.14
CA GLY A 163 16.36 1.77 -10.18
C GLY A 163 16.05 0.56 -11.07
N VAL A 164 15.20 0.77 -12.05
CA VAL A 164 14.74 -0.21 -13.04
C VAL A 164 14.89 0.38 -14.45
N PRO A 165 14.73 -0.41 -15.54
CA PRO A 165 14.67 0.17 -16.88
C PRO A 165 13.55 1.20 -17.00
N LEU A 166 13.84 2.35 -17.61
CA LEU A 166 12.85 3.41 -17.85
C LEU A 166 12.27 3.28 -19.25
N LEU A 167 11.02 2.84 -19.33
CA LEU A 167 10.25 2.67 -20.56
C LEU A 167 9.13 3.72 -20.58
N THR A 168 9.30 4.79 -21.35
CA THR A 168 8.32 5.88 -21.48
C THR A 168 7.52 5.82 -22.77
N GLU A 169 7.88 4.92 -23.67
CA GLU A 169 7.19 4.64 -24.92
C GLU A 169 6.75 3.16 -24.94
N PRO A 170 5.72 2.83 -25.74
CA PRO A 170 5.28 1.44 -25.88
C PRO A 170 6.38 0.55 -26.48
N GLU A 171 6.47 -0.66 -25.99
CA GLU A 171 7.27 -1.71 -26.62
C GLU A 171 6.49 -2.26 -27.82
N ASP A 172 7.02 -2.12 -29.04
CA ASP A 172 6.33 -2.47 -30.29
C ASP A 172 7.12 -3.40 -31.23
N GLY A 173 8.10 -4.13 -30.67
CA GLY A 173 8.94 -5.07 -31.43
C GLY A 173 10.07 -4.40 -32.22
N SER A 174 10.07 -3.07 -32.40
CA SER A 174 11.18 -2.30 -32.99
C SER A 174 12.20 -1.85 -31.94
N ASN A 175 11.82 -1.91 -30.66
CA ASN A 175 12.61 -1.44 -29.54
C ASN A 175 13.66 -2.48 -29.10
N ASN A 176 14.74 -2.00 -28.55
CA ASN A 176 15.71 -2.86 -27.86
C ASN A 176 15.15 -3.21 -26.47
N TYR A 177 14.69 -4.43 -26.26
CA TYR A 177 14.19 -4.91 -24.98
C TYR A 177 15.29 -5.13 -23.93
N ASN A 178 16.54 -5.31 -24.36
CA ASN A 178 17.70 -5.45 -23.48
C ASN A 178 18.19 -4.07 -22.98
N GLN A 179 17.36 -3.41 -22.16
CA GLN A 179 17.64 -2.10 -21.62
C GLN A 179 18.36 -2.22 -20.27
N PRO A 180 19.41 -1.41 -20.03
CA PRO A 180 20.04 -1.33 -18.72
C PRO A 180 19.08 -0.70 -17.70
N ARG A 181 19.31 -1.00 -16.44
CA ARG A 181 18.68 -0.26 -15.34
C ARG A 181 19.11 1.20 -15.36
N ALA A 182 18.17 2.11 -15.26
CA ALA A 182 18.45 3.52 -15.04
C ALA A 182 18.99 3.74 -13.61
N SER A 183 19.63 4.88 -13.37
CA SER A 183 19.96 5.26 -11.99
C SER A 183 18.69 5.41 -11.16
N PHE A 184 18.79 5.15 -9.86
CA PHE A 184 17.65 5.37 -8.95
C PHE A 184 17.16 6.83 -9.02
N ALA A 185 18.10 7.77 -9.08
CA ALA A 185 17.79 9.20 -9.21
C ALA A 185 17.01 9.54 -10.50
N ASP A 186 17.33 8.91 -11.63
CA ASP A 186 16.60 9.17 -12.87
C ASP A 186 15.19 8.56 -12.85
N CYS A 187 15.02 7.39 -12.21
CA CYS A 187 13.70 6.83 -11.95
C CYS A 187 12.86 7.76 -11.06
N VAL A 188 13.44 8.32 -9.99
CA VAL A 188 12.75 9.30 -9.13
C VAL A 188 12.34 10.54 -9.91
N LYS A 189 13.21 11.09 -10.77
CA LYS A 189 12.88 12.24 -11.64
C LYS A 189 11.72 11.92 -12.58
N GLN A 190 11.70 10.72 -13.17
CA GLN A 190 10.60 10.29 -14.04
C GLN A 190 9.27 10.19 -13.28
N ILE A 191 9.28 9.60 -12.09
CA ILE A 191 8.09 9.53 -11.23
C ILE A 191 7.59 10.93 -10.90
N PHE A 192 8.47 11.85 -10.52
CA PHE A 192 8.10 13.24 -10.22
C PHE A 192 7.50 13.95 -11.43
N ALA A 193 8.09 13.79 -12.62
CA ALA A 193 7.59 14.40 -13.85
C ALA A 193 6.20 13.88 -14.22
N ASP A 194 5.96 12.59 -14.10
CA ASP A 194 4.65 11.98 -14.34
C ASP A 194 3.61 12.46 -13.31
N CYS A 195 3.98 12.50 -12.02
CA CYS A 195 3.10 13.01 -10.96
C CYS A 195 2.74 14.49 -11.16
N ASP A 196 3.71 15.32 -11.50
CA ASP A 196 3.48 16.75 -11.74
C ASP A 196 2.58 16.97 -12.96
N SER A 197 2.81 16.21 -14.03
CA SER A 197 1.98 16.24 -15.24
C SER A 197 0.55 15.77 -14.96
N ALA A 198 0.39 14.69 -14.19
CA ALA A 198 -0.92 14.20 -13.76
C ALA A 198 -1.65 15.26 -12.91
N ALA A 199 -0.98 15.81 -11.90
CA ALA A 199 -1.57 16.83 -11.01
C ALA A 199 -1.92 18.15 -11.73
N ALA A 200 -1.24 18.48 -12.85
CA ALA A 200 -1.57 19.63 -13.67
C ALA A 200 -2.85 19.40 -14.50
N LEU A 201 -3.15 18.18 -14.88
CA LEU A 201 -4.31 17.81 -15.70
C LEU A 201 -5.56 17.49 -14.87
N LEU A 202 -5.36 16.87 -13.70
CA LEU A 202 -6.43 16.32 -12.87
C LEU A 202 -6.86 17.28 -11.75
N PRO A 203 -8.17 17.31 -11.38
CA PRO A 203 -8.57 17.98 -10.15
C PRO A 203 -7.95 17.26 -8.93
N ASP A 204 -7.80 18.00 -7.85
CA ASP A 204 -7.26 17.41 -6.61
C ASP A 204 -8.14 16.27 -6.10
N GLN A 205 -9.46 16.41 -6.24
CA GLN A 205 -10.47 15.39 -5.96
C GLN A 205 -11.56 15.41 -7.02
N TYR A 206 -12.05 14.25 -7.40
CA TYR A 206 -13.22 14.13 -8.25
C TYR A 206 -14.47 14.41 -7.43
N LYS A 207 -15.17 15.51 -7.78
CA LYS A 207 -16.38 15.96 -7.09
C LYS A 207 -17.23 16.77 -8.03
N ASP A 208 -18.56 16.56 -7.97
CA ASP A 208 -19.50 17.43 -8.67
C ASP A 208 -19.38 18.86 -8.15
N ILE A 209 -19.39 19.82 -9.07
CA ILE A 209 -19.42 21.25 -8.79
C ILE A 209 -20.80 21.80 -9.15
N ASP A 210 -21.19 22.88 -8.53
CA ASP A 210 -22.46 23.59 -8.74
C ASP A 210 -22.32 24.81 -9.65
N ASP A 211 -21.09 25.30 -9.89
CA ASP A 211 -20.78 26.42 -10.76
C ASP A 211 -19.47 26.18 -11.53
N ILE A 212 -19.40 26.59 -12.78
CA ILE A 212 -18.20 26.56 -13.63
C ILE A 212 -17.06 27.38 -13.01
N GLU A 213 -17.40 28.42 -12.22
CA GLU A 213 -16.42 29.19 -11.47
C GLU A 213 -15.60 28.37 -10.49
N ASN A 214 -16.11 27.21 -10.03
CA ASN A 214 -15.45 26.29 -9.11
C ASN A 214 -14.48 25.31 -9.78
N ILE A 215 -14.28 25.41 -11.10
CA ILE A 215 -13.24 24.64 -11.81
C ILE A 215 -11.85 25.07 -11.32
N THR A 216 -11.09 24.16 -10.75
CA THR A 216 -9.78 24.44 -10.14
C THR A 216 -8.61 24.27 -11.11
N LYS A 217 -8.72 23.37 -12.08
CA LYS A 217 -7.64 23.07 -13.05
C LYS A 217 -8.09 23.37 -14.47
N ASN A 218 -7.22 23.99 -15.26
CA ASN A 218 -7.44 24.27 -16.69
C ASN A 218 -8.74 25.06 -17.00
N LYS A 219 -9.30 25.79 -16.04
CA LYS A 219 -10.58 26.53 -16.16
C LYS A 219 -10.65 27.36 -17.41
N LYS A 220 -9.65 28.25 -17.65
CA LYS A 220 -9.63 29.11 -18.82
C LYS A 220 -9.74 28.31 -20.13
N LYS A 221 -8.98 27.23 -20.26
CA LYS A 221 -8.99 26.33 -21.43
C LYS A 221 -10.38 25.75 -21.68
N TYR A 222 -11.06 25.28 -20.64
CA TYR A 222 -12.37 24.67 -20.78
C TYR A 222 -13.46 25.70 -21.04
N VAL A 223 -13.39 26.88 -20.43
CA VAL A 223 -14.31 28.01 -20.69
C VAL A 223 -14.18 28.49 -22.14
N ASP A 224 -12.95 28.67 -22.63
CA ASP A 224 -12.71 29.07 -24.04
C ASP A 224 -13.26 28.02 -25.03
N LEU A 225 -13.37 26.75 -24.63
CA LEU A 225 -13.97 25.67 -25.43
C LEU A 225 -15.48 25.48 -25.20
N GLY A 226 -16.12 26.36 -24.43
CA GLY A 226 -17.56 26.33 -24.16
C GLY A 226 -17.99 25.20 -23.20
N VAL A 227 -17.29 25.03 -22.08
CA VAL A 227 -17.64 24.04 -21.07
C VAL A 227 -19.07 24.25 -20.55
N GLN A 228 -19.78 23.13 -20.37
CA GLN A 228 -21.06 23.07 -19.68
C GLN A 228 -20.88 22.37 -18.35
N LEU A 229 -21.59 22.82 -17.30
CA LEU A 229 -21.52 22.25 -15.94
C LEU A 229 -21.76 20.73 -15.92
N SER A 230 -22.80 20.26 -16.61
CA SER A 230 -23.10 18.83 -16.75
C SER A 230 -21.99 18.05 -17.44
N GLY A 231 -21.29 18.68 -18.42
CA GLY A 231 -20.16 18.08 -19.11
C GLY A 231 -18.95 17.98 -18.21
N TYR A 232 -18.69 18.97 -17.37
CA TYR A 232 -17.61 18.92 -16.38
C TYR A 232 -17.86 17.84 -15.33
N ASN A 233 -19.06 17.81 -14.75
CA ASN A 233 -19.44 16.82 -13.73
C ASN A 233 -19.45 15.39 -14.29
N LEU A 234 -19.79 15.20 -15.58
CA LEU A 234 -19.66 13.90 -16.24
C LEU A 234 -18.21 13.40 -16.27
N VAL A 235 -17.25 14.31 -16.54
CA VAL A 235 -15.84 13.93 -16.72
C VAL A 235 -15.08 13.93 -15.40
N PHE A 236 -15.24 14.96 -14.57
CA PHE A 236 -14.45 15.18 -13.34
C PHE A 236 -15.28 15.10 -12.05
N GLY A 237 -16.53 14.63 -12.13
CA GLY A 237 -17.43 14.55 -10.99
C GLY A 237 -17.30 13.28 -10.17
N ASN A 238 -18.29 13.06 -9.30
CA ASN A 238 -18.33 12.02 -8.28
C ASN A 238 -18.15 10.59 -8.82
N MET A 239 -18.54 10.33 -10.07
CA MET A 239 -18.40 8.99 -10.69
C MET A 239 -16.95 8.55 -10.89
N ALA A 240 -16.00 9.49 -10.91
CA ALA A 240 -14.57 9.21 -11.07
C ALA A 240 -13.82 9.13 -9.71
N LYS A 241 -14.52 9.20 -8.58
CA LYS A 241 -13.94 9.38 -7.22
C LYS A 241 -12.83 8.38 -6.84
N ASN A 242 -12.93 7.13 -7.28
CA ASN A 242 -11.95 6.09 -6.93
C ASN A 242 -10.82 5.94 -7.97
N LEU A 243 -10.77 6.82 -8.96
CA LEU A 243 -9.70 6.87 -9.96
C LEU A 243 -8.54 7.75 -9.49
N VAL A 244 -7.41 7.70 -10.19
CA VAL A 244 -6.24 8.53 -9.88
C VAL A 244 -6.60 10.00 -10.07
N SER A 245 -6.48 10.79 -9.00
CA SER A 245 -6.70 12.23 -8.98
C SER A 245 -5.37 13.00 -8.88
N GLY A 246 -5.41 14.31 -9.01
CA GLY A 246 -4.23 15.17 -8.85
C GLY A 246 -3.59 15.00 -7.46
N LYS A 247 -4.40 14.89 -6.41
CA LYS A 247 -3.89 14.68 -5.04
C LYS A 247 -3.34 13.28 -4.82
N VAL A 248 -3.88 12.26 -5.49
CA VAL A 248 -3.29 10.90 -5.50
C VAL A 248 -1.90 10.93 -6.13
N ALA A 249 -1.73 11.60 -7.27
CA ALA A 249 -0.42 11.75 -7.92
C ALA A 249 0.58 12.48 -7.00
N GLN A 250 0.16 13.57 -6.35
CA GLN A 250 1.00 14.27 -5.37
C GLN A 250 1.39 13.38 -4.17
N ALA A 251 0.48 12.53 -3.70
CA ALA A 251 0.77 11.59 -2.62
C ALA A 251 1.81 10.52 -3.03
N VAL A 252 1.73 10.02 -4.25
CA VAL A 252 2.75 9.10 -4.80
C VAL A 252 4.12 9.79 -4.92
N LYS A 253 4.14 11.07 -5.32
CA LYS A 253 5.34 11.89 -5.32
C LYS A 253 5.94 12.01 -3.91
N ALA A 254 5.10 12.23 -2.89
CA ALA A 254 5.52 12.31 -1.49
C ALA A 254 6.06 10.97 -0.95
N GLN A 255 5.38 9.85 -1.24
CA GLN A 255 5.88 8.51 -0.89
C GLN A 255 7.23 8.21 -1.56
N THR A 256 7.38 8.58 -2.84
CA THR A 256 8.64 8.42 -3.57
C THR A 256 9.75 9.28 -2.99
N ALA A 257 9.44 10.53 -2.62
CA ALA A 257 10.41 11.44 -2.01
C ALA A 257 10.89 10.93 -0.63
N LEU A 258 9.98 10.42 0.20
CA LEU A 258 10.33 9.80 1.48
C LEU A 258 11.21 8.56 1.29
N LEU A 259 10.87 7.68 0.33
CA LEU A 259 11.68 6.51 0.00
C LEU A 259 13.10 6.94 -0.41
N ALA A 260 13.20 7.88 -1.33
CA ALA A 260 14.47 8.39 -1.86
C ALA A 260 15.33 9.08 -0.79
N ALA A 261 14.73 9.80 0.16
CA ALA A 261 15.40 10.44 1.28
C ALA A 261 15.76 9.49 2.43
N SER A 262 15.27 8.25 2.41
CA SER A 262 15.49 7.26 3.48
C SER A 262 16.93 6.74 3.50
N PRO A 263 17.47 6.29 4.65
CA PRO A 263 18.86 5.85 4.81
C PRO A 263 19.38 4.88 3.76
N ALA A 264 18.53 3.95 3.29
CA ALA A 264 18.91 2.97 2.28
C ALA A 264 19.23 3.58 0.91
N TYR A 265 18.71 4.76 0.57
CA TYR A 265 18.76 5.32 -0.79
C TYR A 265 19.36 6.74 -0.86
N SER A 266 19.36 7.49 0.23
CA SER A 266 19.65 8.93 0.26
C SER A 266 21.01 9.33 -0.32
N SER A 267 22.01 8.45 -0.25
CA SER A 267 23.37 8.77 -0.71
C SER A 267 23.48 9.01 -2.22
N GLN A 268 22.59 8.44 -3.04
CA GLN A 268 22.62 8.56 -4.50
C GLN A 268 21.24 8.81 -5.13
N SER A 269 20.22 9.08 -4.34
CA SER A 269 18.86 9.31 -4.85
C SER A 269 18.64 10.70 -5.43
N GLY A 270 19.47 11.67 -5.03
CA GLY A 270 19.31 13.08 -5.41
C GLY A 270 18.15 13.80 -4.69
N VAL A 271 17.56 13.20 -3.64
CA VAL A 271 16.47 13.80 -2.84
C VAL A 271 16.93 13.91 -1.39
N SER A 272 16.90 15.11 -0.84
CA SER A 272 17.19 15.38 0.56
C SER A 272 15.95 15.19 1.45
N ALA A 273 16.16 15.08 2.76
CA ALA A 273 15.07 15.10 3.73
C ALA A 273 14.24 16.40 3.64
N GLU A 274 14.90 17.53 3.34
CA GLU A 274 14.24 18.82 3.15
C GLU A 274 13.31 18.82 1.92
N ASP A 275 13.76 18.23 0.79
CA ASP A 275 12.93 18.08 -0.39
C ASP A 275 11.72 17.20 -0.11
N ALA A 276 11.93 16.06 0.56
CA ALA A 276 10.86 15.17 0.96
C ALA A 276 9.84 15.84 1.89
N ALA A 277 10.31 16.61 2.88
CA ALA A 277 9.43 17.34 3.79
C ALA A 277 8.58 18.38 3.06
N LYS A 278 9.16 19.16 2.13
CA LYS A 278 8.43 20.13 1.31
C LYS A 278 7.37 19.46 0.42
N ILE A 279 7.73 18.34 -0.22
CA ILE A 279 6.81 17.59 -1.09
C ILE A 279 5.66 16.99 -0.26
N CYS A 280 5.93 16.42 0.92
CA CYS A 280 4.91 15.92 1.83
C CYS A 280 3.99 17.05 2.33
N ALA A 281 4.55 18.22 2.67
CA ALA A 281 3.77 19.37 3.10
C ALA A 281 2.81 19.84 1.99
N GLU A 282 3.24 19.85 0.73
CA GLU A 282 2.39 20.31 -0.39
C GLU A 282 1.14 19.44 -0.55
N VAL A 283 1.23 18.12 -0.43
CA VAL A 283 0.06 17.24 -0.50
C VAL A 283 -0.86 17.39 0.72
N LEU A 284 -0.33 17.80 1.86
CA LEU A 284 -1.10 17.99 3.10
C LEU A 284 -1.73 19.38 3.23
N LYS A 285 -1.38 20.32 2.36
CA LYS A 285 -1.97 21.67 2.38
C LYS A 285 -3.50 21.63 2.33
N GLY A 286 -4.14 22.28 3.31
CA GLY A 286 -5.61 22.31 3.43
C GLY A 286 -6.26 20.98 3.81
N VAL A 287 -5.47 20.00 4.26
CA VAL A 287 -5.98 18.74 4.82
C VAL A 287 -6.05 18.87 6.33
N GLU A 288 -7.23 18.69 6.89
CA GLU A 288 -7.42 18.58 8.32
C GLU A 288 -7.09 17.16 8.79
N PHE A 289 -6.44 17.05 9.95
CA PHE A 289 -6.15 15.75 10.54
C PHE A 289 -7.44 15.13 11.09
N ASP A 290 -7.75 13.90 10.68
CA ASP A 290 -8.95 13.20 11.15
C ASP A 290 -8.71 12.56 12.53
N MET A 291 -9.32 13.13 13.57
CA MET A 291 -9.24 12.63 14.96
C MET A 291 -9.95 11.28 15.19
N LYS A 292 -10.62 10.72 14.17
CA LYS A 292 -11.23 9.37 14.19
C LYS A 292 -10.60 8.42 13.17
N GLY A 293 -9.59 8.88 12.45
CA GLY A 293 -9.01 8.16 11.34
C GLY A 293 -8.30 6.84 11.69
N ASN A 294 -7.97 6.59 12.96
CA ASN A 294 -7.38 5.32 13.40
C ASN A 294 -8.35 4.12 13.32
N ILE A 295 -9.67 4.38 13.31
CA ILE A 295 -10.71 3.35 13.23
C ILE A 295 -11.54 3.44 11.93
N TRP A 296 -10.93 3.96 10.85
CA TRP A 296 -11.60 4.14 9.56
C TRP A 296 -12.35 2.89 9.06
N TYR A 297 -11.85 1.69 9.35
CA TYR A 297 -12.45 0.41 8.96
C TYR A 297 -13.75 0.06 9.72
N LYS A 298 -14.13 0.86 10.75
CA LYS A 298 -15.38 0.78 11.50
C LYS A 298 -16.32 1.96 11.21
N ASP A 299 -15.95 2.89 10.31
CA ASP A 299 -16.79 4.04 9.96
C ASP A 299 -17.99 3.59 9.11
N GLU A 300 -19.13 3.35 9.75
CA GLU A 300 -20.37 2.92 9.10
C GLU A 300 -20.83 3.91 8.01
N THR A 301 -20.64 5.21 8.21
CA THR A 301 -21.01 6.23 7.23
C THR A 301 -20.15 6.12 5.98
N GLY A 302 -18.82 6.03 6.15
CA GLY A 302 -17.87 5.86 5.07
C GLY A 302 -18.02 4.53 4.34
N LEU A 303 -18.45 3.49 5.05
CA LEU A 303 -18.68 2.15 4.50
C LEU A 303 -20.05 1.96 3.85
N SER A 304 -20.97 2.92 3.96
CA SER A 304 -22.36 2.77 3.48
C SER A 304 -22.48 2.72 1.95
N SER A 305 -21.55 3.29 1.20
CA SER A 305 -21.59 3.33 -0.26
C SER A 305 -20.22 3.51 -0.90
N SER A 306 -20.09 3.11 -2.18
CA SER A 306 -18.86 3.31 -2.97
C SER A 306 -18.49 4.79 -3.15
N THR A 307 -19.45 5.70 -3.03
CA THR A 307 -19.26 7.15 -3.19
C THR A 307 -19.18 7.91 -1.86
N SER A 308 -19.26 7.22 -0.71
CA SER A 308 -19.11 7.86 0.60
C SER A 308 -17.74 8.51 0.76
N PHE A 309 -17.73 9.68 1.38
CA PHE A 309 -16.51 10.39 1.73
C PHE A 309 -15.98 9.89 3.08
N MET A 310 -14.68 9.67 3.14
CA MET A 310 -13.96 9.30 4.37
C MET A 310 -12.77 10.25 4.53
N PRO A 311 -12.76 11.11 5.55
CA PRO A 311 -11.69 12.12 5.72
C PRO A 311 -10.28 11.53 5.79
N GLU A 312 -10.14 10.36 6.40
CA GLU A 312 -8.86 9.65 6.53
C GLU A 312 -8.36 9.07 5.20
N ILE A 313 -9.25 8.72 4.25
CA ILE A 313 -8.90 7.95 3.06
C ILE A 313 -8.78 8.84 1.85
N LEU A 314 -7.55 9.03 1.35
CA LEU A 314 -7.31 9.76 0.10
C LEU A 314 -7.70 8.92 -1.11
N TRP A 315 -7.30 7.65 -1.15
CA TRP A 315 -7.55 6.77 -2.28
C TRP A 315 -7.77 5.33 -1.82
N ARG A 316 -8.79 4.70 -2.38
CA ARG A 316 -9.17 3.32 -2.06
C ARG A 316 -9.45 2.50 -3.31
N ALA A 317 -9.44 1.19 -3.17
CA ALA A 317 -10.02 0.28 -4.16
C ALA A 317 -11.56 0.42 -4.18
N ASP A 318 -12.19 -0.23 -5.15
CA ASP A 318 -13.65 -0.32 -5.18
C ASP A 318 -14.19 -0.92 -3.89
N TRP A 319 -15.40 -0.50 -3.56
CA TRP A 319 -16.11 -0.93 -2.39
C TRP A 319 -16.56 -2.39 -2.51
N ASP A 320 -16.20 -3.20 -1.54
CA ASP A 320 -16.67 -4.58 -1.43
C ASP A 320 -17.92 -4.61 -0.57
N LYS A 321 -19.03 -4.89 -1.22
CA LYS A 321 -20.37 -4.83 -0.61
C LYS A 321 -20.58 -5.79 0.54
N ALA A 322 -20.07 -7.01 0.40
CA ALA A 322 -20.33 -8.09 1.33
C ALA A 322 -19.14 -9.02 1.34
N ASN A 323 -18.39 -8.95 2.42
CA ASN A 323 -17.17 -9.72 2.61
C ASN A 323 -17.06 -10.17 4.07
N SER A 324 -16.44 -11.29 4.31
CA SER A 324 -16.13 -11.84 5.64
C SER A 324 -14.87 -12.69 5.61
N GLU A 325 -14.05 -12.52 4.59
CA GLU A 325 -12.86 -13.35 4.37
C GLU A 325 -11.81 -13.11 5.46
N GLN A 326 -11.54 -11.86 5.78
CA GLN A 326 -10.57 -11.51 6.82
C GLN A 326 -11.00 -11.97 8.21
N GLU A 327 -12.27 -11.87 8.52
CA GLU A 327 -12.86 -12.34 9.78
C GLU A 327 -12.81 -13.86 9.89
N SER A 328 -13.14 -14.57 8.81
CA SER A 328 -13.08 -16.03 8.75
C SER A 328 -11.63 -16.53 8.93
N ASP A 329 -10.69 -15.82 8.36
CA ASP A 329 -9.26 -16.13 8.44
C ASP A 329 -8.66 -15.79 9.82
N ASN A 330 -9.06 -14.68 10.45
CA ASN A 330 -8.29 -14.12 11.55
C ASN A 330 -9.02 -14.07 12.91
N PHE A 331 -10.34 -14.29 12.99
CA PHE A 331 -10.99 -14.39 14.30
C PHE A 331 -10.35 -15.51 15.14
N PRO A 332 -10.31 -15.35 16.48
CA PRO A 332 -9.91 -16.42 17.39
C PRO A 332 -10.75 -17.68 17.15
N PRO A 333 -10.19 -18.89 17.31
CA PRO A 333 -10.91 -20.16 17.09
C PRO A 333 -12.16 -20.33 17.93
N SER A 334 -12.21 -19.80 19.15
CA SER A 334 -13.43 -19.77 19.97
C SER A 334 -14.55 -18.95 19.31
N GLN A 335 -14.20 -18.02 18.44
CA GLN A 335 -15.13 -17.20 17.64
C GLN A 335 -15.31 -17.76 16.22
N ASN A 336 -14.96 -19.03 16.00
CA ASN A 336 -15.08 -19.81 14.76
C ASN A 336 -14.21 -19.30 13.59
N GLY A 337 -13.17 -18.51 13.85
CA GLY A 337 -12.15 -18.16 12.87
C GLY A 337 -10.98 -19.14 12.84
N GLN A 338 -10.00 -18.87 11.99
CA GLN A 338 -8.80 -19.68 11.82
C GLN A 338 -7.58 -19.13 12.57
N GLY A 339 -7.65 -17.91 13.13
CA GLY A 339 -6.55 -17.26 13.84
C GLY A 339 -5.24 -17.21 13.06
N LYS A 340 -5.29 -16.96 11.74
CA LYS A 340 -4.13 -17.13 10.85
C LYS A 340 -2.98 -16.16 11.16
N ILE A 341 -3.27 -14.90 11.40
CA ILE A 341 -2.26 -13.87 11.69
C ILE A 341 -2.14 -13.67 13.19
N ASN A 342 -0.94 -13.90 13.70
CA ASN A 342 -0.63 -13.76 15.12
C ASN A 342 0.36 -12.62 15.34
N PRO A 343 -0.07 -11.50 15.96
CA PRO A 343 0.82 -10.44 16.40
C PRO A 343 1.94 -10.97 17.29
N THR A 344 3.14 -10.42 17.18
CA THR A 344 4.27 -10.83 18.01
C THR A 344 4.33 -10.04 19.31
N GLN A 345 5.04 -10.57 20.31
CA GLN A 345 5.40 -9.81 21.50
C GLN A 345 6.22 -8.56 21.16
N ASN A 346 7.06 -8.65 20.10
CA ASN A 346 7.86 -7.51 19.62
C ASN A 346 6.97 -6.32 19.22
N LEU A 347 5.81 -6.57 18.60
CA LEU A 347 4.84 -5.54 18.29
C LEU A 347 4.10 -5.07 19.55
N VAL A 348 3.67 -5.99 20.42
CA VAL A 348 3.01 -5.65 21.69
C VAL A 348 3.89 -4.75 22.56
N ASP A 349 5.18 -5.02 22.60
CA ASP A 349 6.14 -4.20 23.37
C ASP A 349 6.35 -2.80 22.76
N ALA A 350 6.09 -2.62 21.47
CA ALA A 350 6.18 -1.32 20.81
C ALA A 350 5.10 -0.32 21.26
N PHE A 351 3.94 -0.81 21.71
CA PHE A 351 2.91 0.04 22.29
C PHE A 351 3.39 0.60 23.63
N PRO A 352 3.40 1.91 23.87
CA PRO A 352 3.82 2.50 25.13
C PRO A 352 2.76 2.33 26.24
N MET A 353 3.00 2.88 27.41
CA MET A 353 1.97 3.11 28.41
C MET A 353 1.11 4.32 28.03
N ALA A 354 -0.11 4.41 28.55
CA ALA A 354 -1.05 5.51 28.28
C ALA A 354 -0.50 6.90 28.70
N ASN A 355 0.47 6.93 29.62
CA ASN A 355 1.20 8.15 30.00
C ASN A 355 2.28 8.57 28.98
N GLY A 356 2.43 7.83 27.87
CA GLY A 356 3.32 8.11 26.76
C GLY A 356 4.71 7.49 26.84
N TYR A 357 5.16 7.03 27.98
CA TYR A 357 6.49 6.43 28.12
C TYR A 357 6.55 5.01 27.55
N PRO A 358 7.64 4.64 26.83
CA PRO A 358 7.89 3.25 26.45
C PRO A 358 7.92 2.33 27.69
N ILE A 359 7.51 1.09 27.55
CA ILE A 359 7.49 0.12 28.67
C ILE A 359 8.86 -0.12 29.31
N THR A 360 9.93 0.16 28.59
CA THR A 360 11.32 0.05 29.05
C THR A 360 11.78 1.26 29.88
N ASP A 361 11.05 2.37 29.88
CA ASP A 361 11.36 3.54 30.68
C ASP A 361 10.87 3.33 32.11
N SER A 362 11.71 3.61 33.11
CA SER A 362 11.36 3.43 34.52
C SER A 362 10.18 4.29 35.01
N ARG A 363 9.85 5.36 34.27
CA ARG A 363 8.73 6.28 34.55
C ARG A 363 7.42 5.82 33.93
N SER A 364 7.48 4.78 33.10
CA SER A 364 6.31 4.26 32.39
C SER A 364 5.24 3.69 33.35
N GLY A 365 5.67 3.16 34.51
CA GLY A 365 4.80 2.45 35.43
C GLY A 365 4.43 1.04 34.95
N PHE A 366 5.12 0.52 33.93
CA PHE A 366 4.88 -0.83 33.41
C PHE A 366 5.13 -1.90 34.45
N ASP A 367 4.14 -2.79 34.65
CA ASP A 367 4.28 -3.99 35.50
C ASP A 367 4.31 -5.25 34.61
N LYS A 368 5.42 -5.98 34.64
CA LYS A 368 5.57 -7.26 33.92
C LYS A 368 4.62 -8.37 34.39
N ASN A 369 4.04 -8.23 35.60
CA ASN A 369 3.05 -9.18 36.13
C ASN A 369 1.61 -8.79 35.80
N ASP A 370 1.42 -7.60 35.24
CA ASP A 370 0.16 -7.09 34.68
C ASP A 370 0.46 -6.28 33.42
N PRO A 371 0.88 -6.95 32.31
CA PRO A 371 1.48 -6.27 31.18
C PRO A 371 0.48 -5.53 30.27
N TYR A 372 -0.81 -5.64 30.54
CA TYR A 372 -1.85 -5.07 29.65
C TYR A 372 -2.58 -3.87 30.28
N THR A 373 -2.56 -3.73 31.60
CA THR A 373 -3.20 -2.58 32.28
C THR A 373 -2.43 -1.29 32.06
N GLY A 374 -3.15 -0.20 31.78
CA GLY A 374 -2.57 1.13 31.61
C GLY A 374 -1.74 1.32 30.33
N ARG A 375 -1.85 0.40 29.36
CA ARG A 375 -1.17 0.50 28.07
C ARG A 375 -1.86 1.52 27.15
N ASP A 376 -1.16 1.89 26.09
CA ASP A 376 -1.72 2.61 24.95
C ASP A 376 -3.06 1.97 24.53
N PRO A 377 -4.17 2.73 24.46
CA PRO A 377 -5.48 2.19 24.14
C PRO A 377 -5.55 1.47 22.78
N ARG A 378 -4.65 1.83 21.84
CA ARG A 378 -4.54 1.16 20.53
C ARG A 378 -4.13 -0.30 20.65
N LEU A 379 -3.44 -0.71 21.72
CA LEU A 379 -3.13 -2.14 21.95
C LEU A 379 -4.41 -2.98 22.00
N ALA A 380 -5.39 -2.58 22.82
CA ALA A 380 -6.67 -3.29 22.93
C ALA A 380 -7.57 -3.12 21.68
N GLN A 381 -7.33 -2.06 20.89
CA GLN A 381 -8.03 -1.84 19.63
C GLN A 381 -7.53 -2.76 18.52
N ASP A 382 -6.22 -3.01 18.46
CA ASP A 382 -5.54 -3.62 17.31
C ASP A 382 -5.17 -5.10 17.54
N ILE A 383 -5.07 -5.55 18.80
CA ILE A 383 -4.62 -6.88 19.19
C ILE A 383 -5.58 -7.51 20.20
N VAL A 384 -5.90 -8.78 19.99
CA VAL A 384 -6.55 -9.63 20.99
C VAL A 384 -5.46 -10.29 21.82
N TYR A 385 -5.44 -10.00 23.12
CA TYR A 385 -4.51 -10.56 24.09
C TYR A 385 -5.29 -11.35 25.17
N ASP A 386 -4.58 -12.08 26.00
CA ASP A 386 -5.14 -12.90 27.08
C ASP A 386 -6.02 -12.07 28.02
N GLY A 387 -7.24 -12.53 28.30
CA GLY A 387 -8.22 -11.83 29.12
C GLY A 387 -8.96 -10.68 28.41
N SER A 388 -8.60 -10.31 27.18
CA SER A 388 -9.29 -9.24 26.45
C SER A 388 -10.66 -9.70 25.92
N VAL A 389 -11.57 -8.74 25.73
CA VAL A 389 -12.92 -8.99 25.20
C VAL A 389 -12.93 -8.88 23.68
N PHE A 390 -13.43 -9.92 23.00
CA PHE A 390 -13.69 -9.94 21.57
C PHE A 390 -15.05 -10.53 21.26
N LYS A 391 -15.91 -9.84 20.49
CA LYS A 391 -17.31 -10.21 20.20
C LYS A 391 -18.11 -10.56 21.46
N GLY A 392 -17.88 -9.83 22.55
CA GLY A 392 -18.55 -10.02 23.83
C GLY A 392 -18.11 -11.25 24.64
N ALA A 393 -17.07 -11.97 24.21
CA ALA A 393 -16.47 -13.09 24.93
C ALA A 393 -15.06 -12.72 25.42
N ILE A 394 -14.66 -13.24 26.58
CA ILE A 394 -13.29 -13.16 27.08
C ILE A 394 -12.46 -14.21 26.35
N ILE A 395 -11.37 -13.80 25.74
CA ILE A 395 -10.44 -14.69 25.03
C ILE A 395 -9.29 -15.05 25.99
N ILE A 396 -9.09 -16.35 26.19
CA ILE A 396 -8.03 -16.89 27.04
C ILE A 396 -7.00 -17.59 26.14
N THR A 397 -5.83 -16.98 25.98
CA THR A 397 -4.73 -17.56 25.19
C THR A 397 -3.73 -18.31 26.06
N GLY A 398 -3.77 -18.09 27.37
CA GLY A 398 -2.96 -18.78 28.37
C GLY A 398 -3.25 -20.27 28.48
N THR A 399 -2.38 -21.01 29.19
CA THR A 399 -2.47 -22.46 29.38
C THR A 399 -3.54 -22.85 30.40
N TYR A 400 -4.06 -21.89 31.14
CA TYR A 400 -5.16 -22.04 32.07
C TYR A 400 -6.52 -21.92 31.33
N GLY A 401 -7.60 -22.18 32.01
CA GLY A 401 -8.96 -22.11 31.41
C GLY A 401 -9.55 -23.49 31.21
N ALA A 402 -10.62 -23.57 30.43
CA ALA A 402 -11.30 -24.86 30.16
C ALA A 402 -10.40 -25.81 29.34
N ALA A 403 -10.54 -27.10 29.58
CA ALA A 403 -9.75 -28.11 28.87
C ALA A 403 -9.98 -28.14 27.34
N ASP A 404 -11.13 -27.62 26.89
CA ASP A 404 -11.51 -27.51 25.47
C ASP A 404 -11.27 -26.10 24.90
N ASN A 405 -10.54 -25.26 25.60
CA ASN A 405 -10.21 -23.91 25.15
C ASN A 405 -9.44 -23.94 23.83
N LYS A 406 -10.11 -23.47 22.78
CA LYS A 406 -9.56 -23.46 21.41
C LYS A 406 -8.50 -22.37 21.19
N ASP A 407 -8.51 -21.31 22.00
CA ASP A 407 -7.61 -20.16 21.86
C ASP A 407 -6.28 -20.33 22.57
N ASN A 408 -6.12 -21.41 23.35
CA ASN A 408 -4.91 -21.71 24.11
C ASN A 408 -3.69 -21.85 23.18
N ILE A 409 -2.59 -21.20 23.55
CA ILE A 409 -1.32 -21.26 22.81
C ILE A 409 -0.79 -22.69 22.61
N ASN A 410 -1.10 -23.63 23.51
CA ASN A 410 -0.71 -25.05 23.43
C ASN A 410 -1.77 -25.93 22.76
N ASN A 411 -2.77 -25.35 22.10
CA ASN A 411 -3.78 -26.13 21.38
C ASN A 411 -3.11 -26.93 20.25
N SER A 412 -3.43 -28.21 20.14
CA SER A 412 -2.89 -29.09 19.09
C SER A 412 -3.58 -28.93 17.72
N GLY A 413 -4.69 -28.16 17.63
CA GLY A 413 -5.37 -27.85 16.39
C GLY A 413 -4.55 -26.90 15.51
N SER A 414 -4.75 -26.95 14.19
CA SER A 414 -4.06 -26.03 13.26
C SER A 414 -4.45 -24.56 13.41
N ALA A 415 -5.66 -24.31 13.91
CA ALA A 415 -6.22 -22.96 14.09
C ALA A 415 -5.97 -22.46 15.52
N HIS A 416 -4.73 -22.15 15.89
CA HIS A 416 -4.38 -21.60 17.20
C HIS A 416 -3.31 -20.52 17.06
N THR A 417 -3.15 -19.71 18.11
CA THR A 417 -2.08 -18.71 18.15
C THR A 417 -0.72 -19.34 18.42
N LEU A 418 0.30 -18.89 17.70
CA LEU A 418 1.70 -19.23 17.94
C LEU A 418 2.37 -18.31 18.97
N THR A 419 1.77 -17.13 19.22
CA THR A 419 2.39 -16.04 19.98
C THR A 419 1.68 -15.70 21.28
N GLY A 420 0.46 -16.23 21.51
CA GLY A 420 -0.41 -15.81 22.60
C GLY A 420 -1.30 -14.60 22.23
N TYR A 421 -1.31 -14.18 20.96
CA TYR A 421 -2.08 -13.03 20.46
C TYR A 421 -2.85 -13.39 19.19
N TYR A 422 -3.94 -12.64 18.92
CA TYR A 422 -4.66 -12.70 17.65
C TYR A 422 -4.82 -11.29 17.06
N LEU A 423 -4.94 -11.22 15.76
CA LEU A 423 -5.25 -9.98 15.05
C LEU A 423 -6.64 -9.45 15.43
N LYS A 424 -6.77 -8.13 15.62
CA LYS A 424 -8.06 -7.45 15.82
C LYS A 424 -8.24 -6.27 14.88
N LYS A 425 -7.17 -5.53 14.57
CA LYS A 425 -7.20 -4.40 13.64
C LYS A 425 -7.72 -4.84 12.28
N LEU A 426 -8.47 -3.98 11.60
CA LEU A 426 -9.11 -4.19 10.30
C LEU A 426 -10.27 -5.21 10.29
N LEU A 427 -10.54 -5.90 11.40
CA LEU A 427 -11.64 -6.85 11.50
C LEU A 427 -12.92 -6.17 12.00
N ARG A 428 -14.04 -6.60 11.45
CA ARG A 428 -15.39 -6.17 11.85
C ARG A 428 -16.03 -7.23 12.73
N GLU A 429 -16.34 -6.89 13.98
CA GLU A 429 -16.95 -7.84 14.93
C GLU A 429 -18.39 -8.21 14.56
N ASP A 430 -19.07 -7.43 13.70
CA ASP A 430 -20.41 -7.68 13.15
C ASP A 430 -20.39 -8.51 11.85
N ALA A 431 -19.22 -8.85 11.34
CA ALA A 431 -19.00 -9.76 10.21
C ALA A 431 -18.46 -11.12 10.68
N GLY A 432 -18.21 -12.02 9.71
CA GLY A 432 -17.50 -13.26 9.91
C GLY A 432 -18.31 -14.42 10.46
N PRO A 433 -17.65 -15.52 10.81
CA PRO A 433 -18.29 -16.74 11.26
C PRO A 433 -18.97 -16.59 12.63
N SER A 434 -20.01 -17.38 12.84
CA SER A 434 -20.78 -17.41 14.09
C SER A 434 -21.28 -18.82 14.38
N ALA A 435 -21.30 -19.21 15.64
CA ALA A 435 -21.91 -20.49 16.06
C ALA A 435 -23.43 -20.57 15.78
N LYS A 436 -24.07 -19.43 15.49
CA LYS A 436 -25.52 -19.34 15.27
C LYS A 436 -25.91 -19.50 13.80
N SER A 437 -24.97 -19.49 12.86
CA SER A 437 -25.25 -19.55 11.42
C SER A 437 -24.20 -20.38 10.70
N SER A 438 -24.66 -21.21 9.74
CA SER A 438 -23.77 -21.97 8.86
C SER A 438 -23.05 -21.10 7.82
N SER A 439 -23.52 -19.89 7.57
CA SER A 439 -22.92 -18.92 6.67
C SER A 439 -22.37 -17.74 7.46
N PRO A 440 -21.13 -17.28 7.18
CA PRO A 440 -20.59 -16.09 7.81
C PRO A 440 -21.44 -14.85 7.52
N ALA A 441 -21.58 -13.97 8.50
CA ALA A 441 -22.17 -12.65 8.29
C ALA A 441 -21.24 -11.83 7.42
N GLN A 442 -21.77 -11.16 6.41
CA GLN A 442 -21.00 -10.37 5.46
C GLN A 442 -21.26 -8.88 5.67
N GLN A 443 -20.21 -8.09 5.68
CA GLN A 443 -20.28 -6.64 5.84
C GLN A 443 -19.44 -5.93 4.78
N PRO A 444 -19.75 -4.66 4.47
CA PRO A 444 -18.94 -3.86 3.56
C PRO A 444 -17.52 -3.63 4.10
N HIS A 445 -16.53 -3.77 3.23
CA HIS A 445 -15.13 -3.44 3.50
C HIS A 445 -14.60 -2.50 2.42
N ILE A 446 -13.58 -1.74 2.77
CA ILE A 446 -12.78 -0.95 1.82
C ILE A 446 -11.31 -1.31 1.99
N PHE A 447 -10.55 -1.12 0.92
CA PHE A 447 -9.11 -1.35 0.91
C PHE A 447 -8.41 -0.03 0.57
N PRO A 448 -7.91 0.71 1.57
CA PRO A 448 -7.16 1.92 1.34
C PRO A 448 -5.90 1.63 0.55
N ARG A 449 -5.64 2.40 -0.49
CA ARG A 449 -4.36 2.45 -1.19
C ARG A 449 -3.45 3.50 -0.59
N ILE A 450 -4.02 4.67 -0.27
CA ILE A 450 -3.33 5.77 0.41
C ILE A 450 -4.29 6.39 1.43
N ARG A 451 -3.82 6.53 2.68
CA ARG A 451 -4.53 7.27 3.73
C ARG A 451 -3.70 8.45 4.25
N TYR A 452 -4.39 9.48 4.72
CA TYR A 452 -3.73 10.73 5.10
C TYR A 452 -2.79 10.57 6.30
N THR A 453 -3.08 9.74 7.28
CA THR A 453 -2.15 9.50 8.40
C THR A 453 -0.80 8.98 7.94
N GLU A 454 -0.73 8.13 6.89
CA GLU A 454 0.55 7.71 6.30
C GLU A 454 1.35 8.91 5.77
N LEU A 455 0.68 9.88 5.14
CA LEU A 455 1.31 11.09 4.61
C LEU A 455 1.72 12.07 5.71
N PHE A 456 0.93 12.20 6.77
CA PHE A 456 1.32 12.98 7.97
C PHE A 456 2.56 12.38 8.63
N LEU A 457 2.62 11.06 8.77
CA LEU A 457 3.81 10.37 9.30
C LEU A 457 5.03 10.52 8.38
N ALA A 458 4.82 10.49 7.05
CA ALA A 458 5.88 10.75 6.07
C ALA A 458 6.42 12.17 6.20
N TYR A 459 5.54 13.16 6.36
CA TYR A 459 5.95 14.54 6.62
C TYR A 459 6.73 14.66 7.94
N ALA A 460 6.21 14.07 9.03
CA ALA A 460 6.87 14.16 10.34
C ALA A 460 8.28 13.55 10.30
N GLU A 461 8.46 12.40 9.64
CA GLU A 461 9.75 11.76 9.46
C GLU A 461 10.72 12.68 8.69
N ALA A 462 10.32 13.14 7.52
CA ALA A 462 11.16 13.99 6.68
C ALA A 462 11.46 15.37 7.32
N ALA A 463 10.47 15.99 7.98
CA ALA A 463 10.63 17.28 8.64
C ALA A 463 11.56 17.20 9.86
N ASN A 464 11.48 16.13 10.66
CA ASN A 464 12.39 15.90 11.77
C ASN A 464 13.85 15.75 11.30
N GLU A 465 14.08 14.99 10.22
CA GLU A 465 15.41 14.81 9.65
C GLU A 465 15.95 16.11 9.05
N ALA A 466 15.10 16.93 8.45
CA ALA A 466 15.50 18.17 7.77
C ALA A 466 15.67 19.36 8.72
N TRP A 467 14.80 19.51 9.71
CA TRP A 467 14.66 20.75 10.48
C TRP A 467 14.58 20.53 11.99
N GLY A 468 14.64 19.28 12.42
CA GLY A 468 14.44 18.89 13.82
C GLY A 468 12.96 18.86 14.24
N PRO A 469 12.68 18.44 15.48
CA PRO A 469 11.34 18.11 15.95
C PRO A 469 10.29 19.23 15.82
N LYS A 470 10.69 20.48 16.00
CA LYS A 470 9.79 21.66 16.03
C LYS A 470 9.92 22.54 14.77
N GLY A 471 10.70 22.11 13.78
CA GLY A 471 10.87 22.88 12.54
C GLY A 471 9.71 22.69 11.56
N ASP A 472 9.22 23.81 11.00
CA ASP A 472 8.26 23.82 9.87
C ASP A 472 8.69 24.89 8.86
N LYS A 473 9.70 24.57 8.05
CA LYS A 473 10.15 25.48 6.97
C LYS A 473 9.37 25.31 5.68
N ALA A 474 8.44 24.35 5.61
CA ALA A 474 7.52 24.20 4.50
C ALA A 474 6.27 25.08 4.63
N GLY A 475 6.01 25.64 5.81
CA GLY A 475 4.84 26.46 6.08
C GLY A 475 3.52 25.68 6.08
N LEU A 476 3.56 24.41 6.52
CA LEU A 476 2.36 23.59 6.68
C LEU A 476 1.52 24.05 7.88
N GLY A 477 2.12 24.72 8.85
CA GLY A 477 1.51 25.06 10.12
C GLY A 477 1.59 23.94 11.16
N LEU A 478 2.29 22.85 10.84
CA LEU A 478 2.54 21.70 11.71
C LEU A 478 4.02 21.32 11.63
N SER A 479 4.63 21.11 12.77
CA SER A 479 5.97 20.49 12.87
C SER A 479 5.86 18.98 13.02
N ALA A 480 6.99 18.26 13.01
CA ALA A 480 7.01 16.83 13.32
C ALA A 480 6.41 16.55 14.71
N TYR A 481 6.73 17.39 15.70
CA TYR A 481 6.14 17.33 17.05
C TYR A 481 4.62 17.43 17.00
N ASP A 482 4.07 18.40 16.28
CA ASP A 482 2.62 18.62 16.22
C ASP A 482 1.90 17.44 15.58
N VAL A 483 2.44 16.87 14.51
CA VAL A 483 1.88 15.68 13.86
C VAL A 483 1.87 14.48 14.81
N ILE A 484 2.98 14.20 15.48
CA ILE A 484 3.05 13.07 16.40
C ILE A 484 2.14 13.29 17.62
N LYS A 485 2.02 14.53 18.10
CA LYS A 485 1.06 14.89 19.14
C LYS A 485 -0.38 14.55 18.73
N LEU A 486 -0.81 14.96 17.53
CA LEU A 486 -2.16 14.66 17.02
C LEU A 486 -2.42 13.14 16.92
N ILE A 487 -1.46 12.37 16.43
CA ILE A 487 -1.60 10.91 16.30
C ILE A 487 -1.70 10.25 17.67
N ARG A 488 -0.85 10.64 18.61
CA ARG A 488 -0.81 10.08 19.97
C ARG A 488 -2.04 10.48 20.78
N GLU A 489 -2.47 11.73 20.72
CA GLU A 489 -3.72 12.21 21.31
C GLU A 489 -4.94 11.45 20.77
N ARG A 490 -5.04 11.28 19.44
CA ARG A 490 -6.08 10.45 18.79
C ARG A 490 -6.06 9.01 19.31
N GLY A 491 -4.87 8.44 19.54
CA GLY A 491 -4.67 7.11 20.11
C GLY A 491 -5.02 7.01 21.60
N GLY A 492 -5.26 8.15 22.27
CA GLY A 492 -5.56 8.20 23.69
C GLY A 492 -4.34 8.38 24.60
N ILE A 493 -3.15 8.61 24.03
CA ILE A 493 -1.94 8.91 24.82
C ILE A 493 -2.02 10.31 25.40
N GLY A 494 -1.68 10.43 26.69
CA GLY A 494 -1.71 11.72 27.39
C GLY A 494 -3.13 12.27 27.61
N THR A 495 -4.15 11.42 27.59
CA THR A 495 -5.53 11.80 27.86
C THR A 495 -5.97 11.32 29.24
N ASN A 496 -6.89 12.04 29.87
CA ASN A 496 -7.55 11.62 31.11
C ASN A 496 -8.75 10.68 30.81
N GLU A 497 -9.42 10.21 31.86
CA GLU A 497 -10.61 9.33 31.75
C GLU A 497 -11.78 9.95 30.96
N LYS A 498 -11.80 11.28 30.79
CA LYS A 498 -12.81 12.00 30.00
C LYS A 498 -12.39 12.15 28.52
N GLY A 499 -11.20 11.65 28.16
CA GLY A 499 -10.64 11.83 26.82
C GLY A 499 -10.04 13.23 26.57
N GLU A 500 -9.86 14.05 27.60
CA GLU A 500 -9.25 15.37 27.47
C GLU A 500 -7.72 15.23 27.50
N TYR A 501 -7.02 15.86 26.57
CA TYR A 501 -5.56 15.86 26.55
C TYR A 501 -4.99 16.60 27.73
N VAL A 502 -4.16 15.95 28.54
CA VAL A 502 -3.52 16.49 29.73
C VAL A 502 -2.00 16.62 29.63
N GLY A 503 -1.43 16.12 28.54
CA GLY A 503 -0.01 16.23 28.21
C GLY A 503 0.69 14.89 27.95
N ASP A 504 1.78 14.95 27.20
CA ASP A 504 2.64 13.82 26.86
C ASP A 504 4.10 14.16 27.16
N PRO A 505 4.55 13.89 28.41
CA PRO A 505 5.91 14.27 28.84
C PRO A 505 7.01 13.59 28.02
N TYR A 506 6.79 12.37 27.53
CA TYR A 506 7.78 11.67 26.73
C TYR A 506 7.95 12.31 25.34
N LEU A 507 6.84 12.69 24.69
CA LEU A 507 6.88 13.44 23.44
C LEU A 507 7.64 14.77 23.62
N ASP A 508 7.37 15.50 24.73
CA ASP A 508 8.06 16.75 25.02
C ASP A 508 9.58 16.55 25.18
N GLU A 509 10.00 15.48 25.85
CA GLU A 509 11.42 15.11 25.95
C GLU A 509 12.03 14.80 24.59
N CYS A 510 11.34 14.02 23.76
CA CYS A 510 11.82 13.69 22.41
C CYS A 510 11.96 14.96 21.56
N ALA A 511 11.05 15.90 21.70
CA ALA A 511 11.08 17.16 20.98
C ALA A 511 12.16 18.15 21.49
N ASN A 512 12.68 17.95 22.68
CA ASN A 512 13.77 18.75 23.25
C ASN A 512 15.17 18.13 22.99
N ASP A 513 15.23 16.94 22.38
CA ASP A 513 16.49 16.35 21.93
C ASP A 513 17.05 17.13 20.72
N GLN A 514 18.13 17.88 20.97
CA GLN A 514 18.72 18.77 19.96
C GLN A 514 19.16 18.06 18.67
N ASN A 515 19.47 16.76 18.76
CA ASN A 515 19.90 15.96 17.60
C ASN A 515 18.73 15.35 16.85
N GLY A 516 17.50 15.47 17.36
CA GLY A 516 16.29 14.87 16.77
C GLY A 516 16.28 13.33 16.78
N THR A 517 17.24 12.67 17.44
CA THR A 517 17.37 11.20 17.43
C THR A 517 16.23 10.55 18.21
N LYS A 518 15.93 11.03 19.40
CA LYS A 518 14.79 10.51 20.19
C LYS A 518 13.47 10.71 19.45
N MET A 519 13.32 11.85 18.79
CA MET A 519 12.12 12.14 18.01
C MET A 519 12.04 11.22 16.76
N ARG A 520 13.16 10.94 16.10
CA ARG A 520 13.22 9.94 15.01
C ARG A 520 12.73 8.58 15.48
N ASP A 521 13.23 8.11 16.61
CA ASP A 521 12.86 6.79 17.15
C ASP A 521 11.38 6.76 17.54
N LEU A 522 10.86 7.84 18.12
CA LEU A 522 9.43 7.98 18.43
C LEU A 522 8.58 7.97 17.15
N ILE A 523 8.95 8.76 16.13
CA ILE A 523 8.22 8.80 14.84
C ILE A 523 8.18 7.39 14.19
N ARG A 524 9.30 6.68 14.18
CA ARG A 524 9.37 5.31 13.64
C ARG A 524 8.48 4.35 14.42
N ASN A 525 8.45 4.47 15.74
CA ASN A 525 7.59 3.65 16.59
C ASN A 525 6.10 4.00 16.39
N GLU A 526 5.74 5.29 16.34
CA GLU A 526 4.36 5.70 16.05
C GLU A 526 3.90 5.23 14.67
N ARG A 527 4.80 5.30 13.67
CA ARG A 527 4.50 4.74 12.34
C ARG A 527 4.28 3.24 12.37
N ARG A 528 5.07 2.50 13.16
CA ARG A 528 4.90 1.04 13.37
C ARG A 528 3.53 0.73 13.97
N ILE A 529 3.17 1.40 15.07
CA ILE A 529 1.90 1.18 15.78
C ILE A 529 0.71 1.56 14.89
N GLU A 530 0.74 2.78 14.35
CA GLU A 530 -0.37 3.35 13.61
C GLU A 530 -0.66 2.63 12.29
N LEU A 531 0.37 2.10 11.64
CA LEU A 531 0.28 1.39 10.35
C LEU A 531 0.48 -0.13 10.47
N CYS A 532 0.45 -0.70 11.70
CA CYS A 532 0.56 -2.15 11.87
C CYS A 532 -0.56 -2.86 11.08
N PHE A 533 -0.24 -3.99 10.49
CA PHE A 533 -1.11 -4.80 9.63
C PHE A 533 -1.61 -4.11 8.35
N GLU A 534 -0.99 -3.00 7.95
CA GLU A 534 -1.30 -2.30 6.69
C GLU A 534 -0.21 -2.50 5.62
N ASN A 535 0.56 -3.57 5.71
CA ASN A 535 1.64 -3.95 4.76
C ASN A 535 2.75 -2.89 4.61
N LYS A 536 3.02 -2.09 5.67
CA LYS A 536 4.04 -1.03 5.63
C LYS A 536 5.35 -1.44 6.31
N ARG A 537 5.29 -2.25 7.38
CA ARG A 537 6.45 -2.60 8.21
C ARG A 537 7.60 -3.21 7.42
N PHE A 538 7.31 -4.13 6.48
CA PHE A 538 8.31 -4.79 5.64
C PHE A 538 9.22 -3.79 4.91
N TRP A 539 8.62 -2.75 4.35
CA TRP A 539 9.33 -1.70 3.61
C TRP A 539 10.04 -0.71 4.54
N ASP A 540 9.44 -0.37 5.67
CA ASP A 540 9.96 0.57 6.64
C ASP A 540 11.27 0.08 7.27
N ILE A 541 11.33 -1.18 7.74
CA ILE A 541 12.56 -1.74 8.34
C ILE A 541 13.71 -1.76 7.33
N ARG A 542 13.45 -2.03 6.05
CA ARG A 542 14.45 -2.06 4.98
C ARG A 542 14.94 -0.67 4.60
N ARG A 543 14.04 0.27 4.35
CA ARG A 543 14.44 1.63 3.99
C ARG A 543 15.16 2.37 5.12
N TRP A 544 14.88 2.01 6.38
CA TRP A 544 15.60 2.50 7.56
C TRP A 544 16.88 1.72 7.87
N GLN A 545 17.10 0.59 7.20
CA GLN A 545 18.23 -0.34 7.45
C GLN A 545 18.28 -0.82 8.91
N LEU A 546 17.12 -1.12 9.49
CA LEU A 546 17.01 -1.71 10.82
C LEU A 546 17.43 -3.19 10.77
N PRO A 547 17.78 -3.80 11.91
CA PRO A 547 18.03 -5.24 11.98
C PRO A 547 16.86 -6.04 11.43
N ILE A 548 17.15 -7.02 10.58
CA ILE A 548 16.14 -7.81 9.85
C ILE A 548 16.17 -9.31 10.18
N ASN A 549 17.06 -9.73 11.06
CA ASN A 549 17.31 -11.12 11.42
C ASN A 549 17.06 -11.43 12.92
N GLU A 550 16.30 -10.58 13.60
CA GLU A 550 15.91 -10.83 14.99
C GLU A 550 14.77 -11.85 15.08
N SER A 551 14.90 -12.82 16.00
CA SER A 551 13.83 -13.77 16.29
C SER A 551 12.61 -13.06 16.85
N VAL A 552 11.43 -13.49 16.43
CA VAL A 552 10.18 -12.97 16.95
C VAL A 552 9.74 -13.73 18.21
N LYS A 553 9.15 -13.00 19.13
CA LYS A 553 8.74 -13.49 20.43
C LYS A 553 7.23 -13.65 20.52
N GLY A 554 6.83 -14.56 21.40
CA GLY A 554 5.47 -14.71 21.90
C GLY A 554 5.47 -14.73 23.42
N VAL A 555 4.32 -14.96 24.02
CA VAL A 555 4.15 -15.10 25.47
C VAL A 555 3.30 -16.32 25.81
N GLN A 556 3.80 -17.17 26.69
CA GLN A 556 3.00 -18.18 27.37
C GLN A 556 2.57 -17.66 28.72
N ILE A 557 1.31 -17.89 29.08
CA ILE A 557 0.72 -17.40 30.32
C ILE A 557 0.19 -18.59 31.11
N ASP A 558 0.74 -18.79 32.29
CA ASP A 558 0.40 -19.89 33.19
C ASP A 558 -0.14 -19.34 34.51
N LYS A 559 -1.06 -20.08 35.17
CA LYS A 559 -1.35 -19.83 36.57
C LYS A 559 -0.17 -20.17 37.47
N ILE A 560 0.07 -19.34 38.49
CA ILE A 560 1.06 -19.60 39.54
C ILE A 560 0.47 -20.55 40.59
N ASP A 561 -0.78 -20.32 40.99
CA ASP A 561 -1.53 -21.11 41.95
C ASP A 561 -2.88 -21.52 41.32
N GLU A 562 -3.01 -22.80 40.99
CA GLU A 562 -4.20 -23.34 40.31
C GLU A 562 -5.48 -23.23 41.15
N THR A 563 -5.39 -23.02 42.46
CA THR A 563 -6.54 -22.89 43.35
C THR A 563 -7.13 -21.48 43.38
N LYS A 564 -6.43 -20.50 42.81
CA LYS A 564 -6.85 -19.09 42.76
C LYS A 564 -7.39 -18.73 41.40
N GLU A 565 -8.11 -17.59 41.33
CA GLU A 565 -8.56 -17.01 40.08
C GLU A 565 -7.38 -16.57 39.19
N ALA A 566 -7.63 -16.53 37.89
CA ALA A 566 -6.66 -16.06 36.91
C ALA A 566 -6.74 -14.52 36.85
N GLU A 567 -5.94 -13.87 37.64
CA GLU A 567 -5.88 -12.40 37.78
C GLU A 567 -4.42 -11.94 37.87
N PRO A 568 -4.14 -10.65 37.62
CA PRO A 568 -2.80 -10.09 37.83
C PRO A 568 -2.24 -10.46 39.22
N GLY A 569 -0.97 -10.93 39.25
CA GLY A 569 -0.34 -11.44 40.47
C GLY A 569 -0.48 -12.94 40.69
N ASN A 570 -1.46 -13.61 40.04
CA ASN A 570 -1.55 -15.08 39.96
C ASN A 570 -1.24 -15.63 38.57
N LEU A 571 -0.82 -14.80 37.64
CA LEU A 571 -0.38 -15.18 36.30
C LEU A 571 1.13 -14.97 36.15
N ARG A 572 1.78 -15.91 35.47
CA ARG A 572 3.18 -15.86 35.09
C ARG A 572 3.28 -15.74 33.58
N TYR A 573 3.95 -14.69 33.12
CA TYR A 573 4.19 -14.40 31.71
C TYR A 573 5.60 -14.83 31.34
N THR A 574 5.72 -15.82 30.44
CA THR A 574 7.00 -16.38 29.98
C THR A 574 7.18 -16.07 28.51
N LEU A 575 8.24 -15.34 28.16
CA LEU A 575 8.59 -15.08 26.77
C LEU A 575 9.03 -16.36 26.06
N LEU A 576 8.55 -16.55 24.85
CA LEU A 576 8.89 -17.66 23.96
C LEU A 576 9.62 -17.14 22.73
N ASP A 577 10.64 -17.89 22.29
CA ASP A 577 11.16 -17.77 20.93
C ASP A 577 10.23 -18.54 19.98
N VAL A 578 9.48 -17.82 19.15
CA VAL A 578 8.45 -18.40 18.28
C VAL A 578 9.03 -18.82 16.94
N GLU A 579 9.71 -17.90 16.27
CA GLU A 579 10.19 -18.12 14.91
C GLU A 579 11.44 -17.26 14.65
N PRO A 580 12.51 -17.81 14.08
CA PRO A 580 13.65 -17.00 13.65
C PRO A 580 13.29 -16.16 12.42
N ARG A 581 14.06 -15.10 12.19
CA ARG A 581 14.12 -14.38 10.91
C ARG A 581 15.47 -14.66 10.26
N GLN A 582 15.46 -15.17 9.03
CA GLN A 582 16.65 -15.58 8.30
C GLN A 582 16.87 -14.64 7.11
N TYR A 583 17.24 -13.41 7.43
CA TYR A 583 17.56 -12.37 6.45
C TYR A 583 19.02 -11.96 6.55
N GLU A 584 19.59 -11.63 5.38
CA GLU A 584 20.91 -11.05 5.26
C GLU A 584 20.84 -9.54 4.99
N SER A 585 21.88 -8.79 5.32
CA SER A 585 21.87 -7.32 5.21
C SER A 585 21.64 -6.81 3.78
N TYR A 586 22.07 -7.56 2.74
CA TYR A 586 21.82 -7.21 1.35
C TYR A 586 20.33 -7.24 0.99
N GLN A 587 19.53 -8.00 1.73
CA GLN A 587 18.08 -8.13 1.55
C GLN A 587 17.29 -6.90 2.03
N ASN A 588 17.96 -5.81 2.43
CA ASN A 588 17.34 -4.48 2.47
C ASN A 588 16.87 -4.03 1.08
N TYR A 589 17.46 -4.59 0.01
CA TYR A 589 17.11 -4.34 -1.39
C TYR A 589 16.60 -5.64 -1.99
N GLY A 590 15.42 -5.62 -2.61
CA GLY A 590 14.86 -6.82 -3.23
C GLY A 590 15.56 -7.18 -4.57
N PRO A 591 15.52 -8.45 -4.97
CA PRO A 591 16.19 -8.89 -6.20
C PRO A 591 15.46 -8.42 -7.47
N ILE A 592 16.21 -8.26 -8.56
CA ILE A 592 15.64 -8.36 -9.90
C ILE A 592 15.30 -9.84 -10.13
N PRO A 593 14.15 -10.18 -10.75
CA PRO A 593 13.82 -11.59 -11.04
C PRO A 593 14.93 -12.27 -11.85
N ASN A 594 15.36 -13.45 -11.40
CA ASN A 594 16.48 -14.15 -12.04
C ASN A 594 16.19 -14.49 -13.51
N SER A 595 14.96 -14.83 -13.85
CA SER A 595 14.51 -15.04 -15.22
C SER A 595 14.79 -13.86 -16.14
N GLU A 596 14.62 -12.64 -15.64
CA GLU A 596 14.89 -11.41 -16.39
C GLU A 596 16.39 -11.16 -16.55
N VAL A 597 17.18 -11.37 -15.48
CA VAL A 597 18.65 -11.22 -15.53
C VAL A 597 19.28 -12.23 -16.48
N LEU A 598 18.76 -13.45 -16.53
CA LEU A 598 19.22 -14.49 -17.47
C LEU A 598 18.85 -14.16 -18.93
N LEU A 599 17.71 -13.52 -19.14
CA LEU A 599 17.24 -13.17 -20.49
C LEU A 599 17.92 -11.91 -21.04
N TRP A 600 18.23 -10.92 -20.20
CA TRP A 600 18.68 -9.59 -20.58
C TRP A 600 20.06 -9.27 -20.02
N SER A 601 21.10 -9.30 -20.86
CA SER A 601 22.51 -9.13 -20.46
C SER A 601 22.86 -7.77 -19.86
N GLU A 602 22.09 -6.72 -20.20
CA GLU A 602 22.27 -5.36 -19.66
C GLU A 602 21.64 -5.17 -18.27
N LEU A 603 20.84 -6.15 -17.81
CA LEU A 603 20.08 -6.07 -16.59
C LEU A 603 20.91 -6.55 -15.39
N LYS A 604 21.58 -5.63 -14.70
CA LYS A 604 22.39 -5.93 -13.51
C LYS A 604 21.53 -6.34 -12.31
N GLN A 605 21.96 -7.38 -11.60
CA GLN A 605 21.34 -7.79 -10.33
C GLN A 605 21.73 -6.85 -9.19
N ASN A 606 20.91 -6.77 -8.15
CA ASN A 606 21.29 -6.18 -6.87
C ASN A 606 22.34 -7.06 -6.17
N LYS A 607 23.29 -6.42 -5.51
CA LYS A 607 24.39 -7.09 -4.84
C LYS A 607 23.89 -8.10 -3.80
N GLY A 608 24.42 -9.31 -3.84
CA GLY A 608 24.14 -10.38 -2.91
C GLY A 608 23.07 -11.39 -3.37
N TRP A 609 22.38 -11.10 -4.49
CA TRP A 609 21.33 -11.96 -5.06
C TRP A 609 21.83 -12.91 -6.15
#